data_56cdc3f9708382d2ae792ff0a97adfaa
#
_entry.id   56cdc3f9708382d2ae792ff0a97adfaa
#
_cell.length_a   1.000
_cell.length_b   1.000
_cell.length_c   1.000
_cell.angle_alpha   90.00
_cell.angle_beta   90.00
_cell.angle_gamma   90.00
#
_symmetry.space_group_name_H-M   'P 1'
#
loop_
_entity.id
_entity.type
_entity.pdbx_description
1 polymer ?
#
loop_
_entity_poly.entity_id
_entity_poly.type
_entity_poly.pdbx_seq_one_letter_code
_entity_poly.pdbx_strand_id
1 'polypeptide(L)'
;MQIETLALGPVQANCYIVTDEKTNETVVIDCGEYTQSLAEKLEGKNLKYILLTHGHYDHILGVYDLKQAYPEAKIVIHKDEEYKLLDELPSFAHEMMPGVQKYVPADITVEDGDKIRFGEIDVTVLHTPGHSKGGVCYFIEDERTIFTGDTLFCLTVGRMDFFDGSEDEMLESITRLYNMPGDYDIYPGHNRATTMEYEKRRNRYMRRFR
;
A
#
# COMPACT_ATOMS: atom_id res chain seq x y z
N MET A 1 -9.95 14.79 5.68
CA MET A 1 -8.83 13.80 5.81
C MET A 1 -7.50 14.48 5.53
N GLN A 2 -6.47 14.21 6.32
CA GLN A 2 -5.09 14.68 6.07
C GLN A 2 -4.24 13.52 5.57
N ILE A 3 -3.43 13.75 4.53
CA ILE A 3 -2.46 12.78 4.01
C ILE A 3 -1.07 13.41 4.09
N GLU A 4 -0.14 12.70 4.72
CA GLU A 4 1.29 13.03 4.73
C GLU A 4 2.06 11.89 4.08
N THR A 5 3.10 12.22 3.32
CA THR A 5 3.91 11.24 2.59
C THR A 5 5.37 11.34 3.04
N LEU A 6 5.97 10.18 3.29
CA LEU A 6 7.41 10.03 3.49
C LEU A 6 7.93 9.00 2.49
N ALA A 7 9.07 9.27 1.85
CA ALA A 7 9.78 8.26 1.08
C ALA A 7 10.77 7.57 2.02
N LEU A 8 10.59 6.27 2.27
CA LEU A 8 11.30 5.53 3.29
C LEU A 8 12.02 4.29 2.72
N GLY A 9 13.00 3.83 3.46
CA GLY A 9 13.74 2.61 3.14
C GLY A 9 14.70 2.74 1.95
N PRO A 10 15.32 1.62 1.55
CA PRO A 10 16.46 1.61 0.61
C PRO A 10 16.10 2.05 -0.80
N VAL A 11 14.86 1.85 -1.25
CA VAL A 11 14.38 2.25 -2.58
C VAL A 11 13.33 3.36 -2.54
N GLN A 12 13.22 4.03 -1.38
CA GLN A 12 12.36 5.20 -1.19
C GLN A 12 10.88 4.93 -1.52
N ALA A 13 10.35 3.81 -1.00
CA ALA A 13 8.93 3.50 -1.10
C ALA A 13 8.11 4.56 -0.34
N ASN A 14 6.96 4.92 -0.89
CA ASN A 14 6.07 5.89 -0.28
C ASN A 14 5.34 5.27 0.93
N CYS A 15 5.56 5.84 2.09
CA CYS A 15 4.80 5.59 3.31
C CYS A 15 3.79 6.72 3.48
N TYR A 16 2.51 6.38 3.60
CA TYR A 16 1.45 7.37 3.77
C TYR A 16 0.90 7.34 5.19
N ILE A 17 0.82 8.51 5.81
CA ILE A 17 0.16 8.71 7.09
C ILE A 17 -1.18 9.37 6.81
N VAL A 18 -2.26 8.65 7.03
CA VAL A 18 -3.63 9.11 6.73
C VAL A 18 -4.38 9.30 8.04
N THR A 19 -4.79 10.53 8.32
CA THR A 19 -5.43 10.92 9.58
C THR A 19 -6.85 11.43 9.33
N ASP A 20 -7.80 10.90 10.07
CA ASP A 20 -9.11 11.53 10.22
C ASP A 20 -8.97 12.72 11.20
N GLU A 21 -9.09 13.94 10.67
CA GLU A 21 -8.89 15.18 11.44
C GLU A 21 -9.95 15.39 12.54
N LYS A 22 -11.10 14.70 12.46
CA LYS A 22 -12.17 14.82 13.45
C LYS A 22 -11.90 13.98 14.68
N THR A 23 -11.38 12.78 14.49
CA THR A 23 -11.17 11.78 15.56
C THR A 23 -9.71 11.63 15.98
N ASN A 24 -8.77 12.17 15.16
CA ASN A 24 -7.33 11.94 15.26
C ASN A 24 -6.93 10.45 15.11
N GLU A 25 -7.85 9.59 14.66
CA GLU A 25 -7.50 8.23 14.29
C GLU A 25 -6.71 8.22 13.01
N THR A 26 -5.65 7.42 13.00
CA THR A 26 -4.63 7.45 11.94
C THR A 26 -4.35 6.03 11.47
N VAL A 27 -4.04 5.90 10.19
CA VAL A 27 -3.47 4.69 9.60
C VAL A 27 -2.15 5.03 8.92
N VAL A 28 -1.23 4.07 8.91
CA VAL A 28 -0.03 4.11 8.09
C VAL A 28 -0.22 3.11 6.96
N ILE A 29 0.02 3.53 5.72
CA ILE A 29 -0.02 2.66 4.54
C ILE A 29 1.41 2.47 4.08
N ASP A 30 1.88 1.24 4.11
CA ASP A 30 3.24 0.77 3.89
C ASP A 30 4.29 1.43 4.82
N CYS A 31 5.29 0.66 5.20
CA CYS A 31 6.36 1.14 6.06
C CYS A 31 7.68 0.44 5.69
N GLY A 32 8.39 0.99 4.72
CA GLY A 32 9.69 0.46 4.28
C GLY A 32 10.80 0.64 5.30
N GLU A 33 10.66 1.60 6.22
CA GLU A 33 11.58 1.83 7.32
C GLU A 33 10.89 2.63 8.43
N TYR A 34 11.13 2.27 9.70
CA TYR A 34 10.67 3.07 10.84
C TYR A 34 11.74 4.08 11.23
N THR A 35 11.60 5.32 10.76
CA THR A 35 12.57 6.41 10.96
C THR A 35 12.13 7.37 12.06
N GLN A 36 13.07 8.20 12.53
CA GLN A 36 12.77 9.30 13.46
C GLN A 36 11.71 10.27 12.84
N SER A 37 11.78 10.54 11.55
CA SER A 37 10.81 11.43 10.89
C SER A 37 9.40 10.85 10.85
N LEU A 38 9.26 9.51 10.72
CA LEU A 38 7.96 8.85 10.83
C LEU A 38 7.44 8.91 12.28
N ALA A 39 8.30 8.65 13.26
CA ALA A 39 7.95 8.74 14.68
C ALA A 39 7.46 10.15 15.07
N GLU A 40 8.15 11.20 14.63
CA GLU A 40 7.77 12.60 14.88
C GLU A 40 6.40 12.93 14.25
N LYS A 41 6.12 12.44 13.04
CA LYS A 41 4.82 12.65 12.39
C LYS A 41 3.68 11.89 13.04
N LEU A 42 3.96 10.79 13.71
CA LEU A 42 2.98 10.00 14.44
C LEU A 42 2.79 10.45 15.91
N GLU A 43 3.63 11.36 16.41
CA GLU A 43 3.52 11.87 17.77
C GLU A 43 2.13 12.50 18.02
N GLY A 44 1.45 12.05 19.07
CA GLY A 44 0.12 12.50 19.44
C GLY A 44 -1.03 12.00 18.57
N LYS A 45 -0.76 11.18 17.55
CA LYS A 45 -1.79 10.53 16.71
C LYS A 45 -2.25 9.21 17.34
N ASN A 46 -3.51 8.84 17.07
CA ASN A 46 -4.08 7.56 17.46
C ASN A 46 -3.94 6.55 16.33
N LEU A 47 -2.77 5.91 16.21
CA LEU A 47 -2.50 4.94 15.16
C LEU A 47 -3.32 3.66 15.37
N LYS A 48 -4.27 3.40 14.47
CA LYS A 48 -5.20 2.24 14.51
C LYS A 48 -4.74 1.06 13.69
N TYR A 49 -4.24 1.34 12.48
CA TYR A 49 -3.85 0.31 11.53
C TYR A 49 -2.54 0.64 10.84
N ILE A 50 -1.81 -0.43 10.52
CA ILE A 50 -0.70 -0.45 9.57
C ILE A 50 -1.23 -1.28 8.39
N LEU A 51 -1.61 -0.60 7.31
CA LEU A 51 -2.21 -1.20 6.12
C LEU A 51 -1.10 -1.49 5.10
N LEU A 52 -0.94 -2.72 4.68
CA LEU A 52 0.10 -3.10 3.73
C LEU A 52 -0.53 -3.38 2.37
N THR A 53 -0.04 -2.68 1.34
CA THR A 53 -0.50 -2.88 -0.03
C THR A 53 -0.05 -4.22 -0.58
N HIS A 54 1.14 -4.67 -0.19
CA HIS A 54 1.70 -5.98 -0.49
C HIS A 54 2.92 -6.27 0.43
N GLY A 55 3.53 -7.43 0.29
CA GLY A 55 4.55 -7.92 1.20
C GLY A 55 6.00 -7.84 0.71
N HIS A 56 6.35 -6.98 -0.25
CA HIS A 56 7.75 -6.80 -0.65
C HIS A 56 8.52 -6.00 0.40
N TYR A 57 9.81 -6.32 0.54
CA TYR A 57 10.68 -5.85 1.61
C TYR A 57 10.66 -4.33 1.81
N ASP A 58 10.65 -3.58 0.73
CA ASP A 58 10.70 -2.13 0.74
C ASP A 58 9.40 -1.45 1.21
N HIS A 59 8.32 -2.23 1.35
CA HIS A 59 7.05 -1.80 1.95
C HIS A 59 6.86 -2.30 3.37
N ILE A 60 7.66 -3.28 3.84
CA ILE A 60 7.40 -3.95 5.13
C ILE A 60 8.56 -3.92 6.15
N LEU A 61 9.80 -3.57 5.76
CA LEU A 61 10.97 -3.67 6.67
C LEU A 61 10.82 -2.86 7.97
N GLY A 62 10.07 -1.75 7.96
CA GLY A 62 9.80 -0.93 9.14
C GLY A 62 8.62 -1.39 9.99
N VAL A 63 7.82 -2.37 9.52
CA VAL A 63 6.54 -2.75 10.16
C VAL A 63 6.75 -3.31 11.56
N TYR A 64 7.76 -4.16 11.76
CA TYR A 64 8.09 -4.69 13.09
C TYR A 64 8.36 -3.57 14.09
N ASP A 65 9.25 -2.65 13.76
CA ASP A 65 9.65 -1.55 14.66
C ASP A 65 8.49 -0.57 14.89
N LEU A 66 7.69 -0.30 13.87
CA LEU A 66 6.46 0.50 14.00
C LEU A 66 5.46 -0.18 14.93
N LYS A 67 5.26 -1.50 14.80
CA LYS A 67 4.38 -2.28 15.70
C LYS A 67 4.89 -2.29 17.14
N GLN A 68 6.22 -2.34 17.36
CA GLN A 68 6.78 -2.24 18.71
C GLN A 68 6.53 -0.86 19.35
N ALA A 69 6.61 0.20 18.55
CA ALA A 69 6.34 1.57 19.01
C ALA A 69 4.84 1.82 19.25
N TYR A 70 3.97 1.15 18.50
CA TYR A 70 2.50 1.29 18.55
C TYR A 70 1.83 -0.08 18.68
N PRO A 71 1.93 -0.76 19.83
CA PRO A 71 1.49 -2.16 20.00
C PRO A 71 -0.01 -2.37 19.77
N GLU A 72 -0.83 -1.34 19.96
CA GLU A 72 -2.28 -1.42 19.76
C GLU A 72 -2.68 -1.29 18.27
N ALA A 73 -1.82 -0.75 17.43
CA ALA A 73 -2.07 -0.67 15.98
C ALA A 73 -2.10 -2.06 15.35
N LYS A 74 -3.12 -2.33 14.53
CA LYS A 74 -3.29 -3.63 13.87
C LYS A 74 -2.61 -3.67 12.52
N ILE A 75 -1.78 -4.68 12.27
CA ILE A 75 -1.18 -4.96 10.97
C ILE A 75 -2.23 -5.65 10.09
N VAL A 76 -2.50 -5.07 8.93
CA VAL A 76 -3.48 -5.56 7.96
C VAL A 76 -2.79 -5.81 6.62
N ILE A 77 -3.01 -7.00 6.06
CA ILE A 77 -2.45 -7.39 4.76
C ILE A 77 -3.41 -8.35 4.05
N HIS A 78 -3.33 -8.44 2.73
CA HIS A 78 -4.09 -9.46 1.99
C HIS A 78 -3.62 -10.88 2.40
N LYS A 79 -4.56 -11.83 2.50
CA LYS A 79 -4.26 -13.20 2.94
C LYS A 79 -3.15 -13.90 2.13
N ASP A 80 -3.06 -13.59 0.83
CA ASP A 80 -2.06 -14.17 -0.07
C ASP A 80 -0.69 -13.46 0.01
N GLU A 81 -0.52 -12.49 0.91
CA GLU A 81 0.75 -11.78 1.18
C GLU A 81 1.30 -12.03 2.60
N GLU A 82 0.47 -12.53 3.53
CA GLU A 82 0.83 -12.66 4.95
C GLU A 82 2.14 -13.41 5.18
N TYR A 83 2.37 -14.49 4.42
CA TYR A 83 3.57 -15.32 4.54
C TYR A 83 4.88 -14.55 4.31
N LYS A 84 4.84 -13.44 3.55
CA LYS A 84 6.00 -12.58 3.29
C LYS A 84 6.45 -11.78 4.53
N LEU A 85 5.55 -11.57 5.50
CA LEU A 85 5.90 -10.97 6.78
C LEU A 85 6.73 -11.90 7.67
N LEU A 86 6.72 -13.19 7.38
CA LEU A 86 7.31 -14.25 8.19
C LEU A 86 8.53 -14.93 7.54
N ASP A 87 8.88 -14.52 6.31
CA ASP A 87 9.98 -15.11 5.54
C ASP A 87 10.60 -14.06 4.60
N GLU A 88 11.92 -13.92 4.65
CA GLU A 88 12.67 -12.95 3.85
C GLU A 88 12.88 -13.38 2.39
N LEU A 89 12.66 -14.67 2.05
CA LEU A 89 12.77 -15.14 0.66
C LEU A 89 11.63 -14.60 -0.21
N PRO A 90 10.35 -14.82 0.13
CA PRO A 90 9.25 -14.36 -0.70
C PRO A 90 9.03 -12.85 -0.67
N SER A 91 9.55 -12.14 0.35
CA SER A 91 9.52 -10.68 0.39
C SER A 91 10.64 -10.02 -0.43
N PHE A 92 11.59 -10.80 -0.95
CA PHE A 92 12.84 -10.36 -1.58
C PHE A 92 13.83 -9.67 -0.63
N ALA A 93 13.59 -9.65 0.67
CA ALA A 93 14.56 -9.11 1.63
C ALA A 93 15.86 -9.93 1.62
N HIS A 94 15.78 -11.25 1.42
CA HIS A 94 16.96 -12.11 1.36
C HIS A 94 17.95 -11.69 0.26
N GLU A 95 17.46 -11.34 -0.92
CA GLU A 95 18.29 -10.92 -2.06
C GLU A 95 18.80 -9.49 -1.90
N MET A 96 17.94 -8.60 -1.40
CA MET A 96 18.20 -7.16 -1.40
C MET A 96 18.84 -6.66 -0.10
N MET A 97 18.42 -7.22 1.03
CA MET A 97 18.80 -6.80 2.39
C MET A 97 18.89 -8.02 3.33
N PRO A 98 19.78 -9.00 3.08
CA PRO A 98 19.82 -10.27 3.80
C PRO A 98 19.96 -10.09 5.32
N GLY A 99 19.09 -10.73 6.09
CA GLY A 99 19.09 -10.69 7.55
C GLY A 99 18.58 -9.39 8.18
N VAL A 100 18.00 -8.49 7.39
CA VAL A 100 17.47 -7.20 7.90
C VAL A 100 16.00 -7.32 8.28
N GLN A 101 15.22 -8.15 7.59
CA GLN A 101 13.79 -8.30 7.88
C GLN A 101 13.57 -8.89 9.27
N LYS A 102 12.76 -8.20 10.07
CA LYS A 102 12.24 -8.70 11.34
C LYS A 102 10.83 -9.24 11.11
N TYR A 103 10.54 -10.40 11.68
CA TYR A 103 9.28 -11.10 11.44
C TYR A 103 8.18 -10.65 12.41
N VAL A 104 7.01 -10.39 11.88
CA VAL A 104 5.83 -10.04 12.66
C VAL A 104 4.58 -10.55 11.92
N PRO A 105 3.69 -11.32 12.58
CA PRO A 105 2.47 -11.78 11.93
C PRO A 105 1.49 -10.63 11.71
N ALA A 106 0.63 -10.76 10.72
CA ALA A 106 -0.52 -9.89 10.57
C ALA A 106 -1.50 -10.08 11.75
N ASP A 107 -2.17 -9.00 12.16
CA ASP A 107 -3.29 -9.08 13.10
C ASP A 107 -4.61 -9.38 12.37
N ILE A 108 -4.73 -8.95 11.12
CA ILE A 108 -5.93 -9.08 10.28
C ILE A 108 -5.50 -9.38 8.85
N THR A 109 -6.07 -10.43 8.27
CA THR A 109 -5.98 -10.66 6.83
C THR A 109 -7.27 -10.20 6.14
N VAL A 110 -7.12 -9.64 4.92
CA VAL A 110 -8.24 -9.11 4.14
C VAL A 110 -8.31 -9.74 2.76
N GLU A 111 -9.50 -9.62 2.14
CA GLU A 111 -9.80 -10.03 0.78
C GLU A 111 -10.46 -8.88 0.00
N ASP A 112 -10.73 -9.12 -1.28
CA ASP A 112 -11.41 -8.15 -2.15
C ASP A 112 -12.77 -7.72 -1.61
N GLY A 113 -13.02 -6.42 -1.56
CA GLY A 113 -14.27 -5.83 -1.10
C GLY A 113 -14.40 -5.66 0.42
N ASP A 114 -13.44 -6.16 1.18
CA ASP A 114 -13.41 -5.93 2.63
C ASP A 114 -13.31 -4.45 2.98
N LYS A 115 -13.87 -4.09 4.12
CA LYS A 115 -13.87 -2.71 4.60
C LYS A 115 -13.15 -2.59 5.93
N ILE A 116 -12.32 -1.57 6.00
CA ILE A 116 -11.60 -1.17 7.22
C ILE A 116 -12.11 0.23 7.57
N ARG A 117 -12.41 0.46 8.85
CA ARG A 117 -12.85 1.78 9.31
C ARG A 117 -11.91 2.34 10.36
N PHE A 118 -11.54 3.60 10.20
CA PHE A 118 -10.87 4.38 11.23
C PHE A 118 -11.50 5.78 11.30
N GLY A 119 -11.84 6.21 12.49
CA GLY A 119 -12.63 7.41 12.68
C GLY A 119 -13.94 7.37 11.91
N GLU A 120 -14.14 8.38 11.05
CA GLU A 120 -15.30 8.44 10.15
C GLU A 120 -14.99 7.98 8.72
N ILE A 121 -13.77 7.48 8.46
CA ILE A 121 -13.28 7.10 7.14
C ILE A 121 -13.46 5.59 6.92
N ASP A 122 -14.13 5.23 5.83
CA ASP A 122 -14.24 3.87 5.34
C ASP A 122 -13.23 3.63 4.21
N VAL A 123 -12.41 2.60 4.38
CA VAL A 123 -11.41 2.15 3.39
C VAL A 123 -11.89 0.83 2.80
N THR A 124 -12.06 0.76 1.50
CA THR A 124 -12.38 -0.49 0.79
C THR A 124 -11.12 -1.10 0.22
N VAL A 125 -10.93 -2.40 0.44
CA VAL A 125 -9.84 -3.19 -0.14
C VAL A 125 -10.22 -3.57 -1.58
N LEU A 126 -9.37 -3.22 -2.53
CA LEU A 126 -9.48 -3.66 -3.93
C LEU A 126 -8.32 -4.60 -4.21
N HIS A 127 -8.58 -5.89 -4.38
CA HIS A 127 -7.56 -6.85 -4.79
C HIS A 127 -7.13 -6.56 -6.22
N THR A 128 -5.86 -6.26 -6.41
CA THR A 128 -5.25 -5.86 -7.68
C THR A 128 -3.94 -6.62 -7.91
N PRO A 129 -4.03 -7.94 -8.14
CA PRO A 129 -2.86 -8.79 -8.36
C PRO A 129 -2.13 -8.43 -9.66
N GLY A 130 -0.89 -8.92 -9.77
CA GLY A 130 -0.07 -8.79 -10.97
C GLY A 130 1.35 -8.34 -10.70
N HIS A 131 1.59 -7.40 -9.79
CA HIS A 131 2.92 -7.11 -9.25
C HIS A 131 3.32 -8.17 -8.21
N SER A 132 2.38 -8.50 -7.34
CA SER A 132 2.41 -9.63 -6.42
C SER A 132 1.04 -10.29 -6.40
N LYS A 133 0.95 -11.50 -5.88
CA LYS A 133 -0.28 -12.31 -5.93
C LYS A 133 -1.42 -11.71 -5.10
N GLY A 134 -1.12 -11.16 -3.95
CA GLY A 134 -2.10 -10.55 -3.05
C GLY A 134 -2.03 -9.02 -3.00
N GLY A 135 -1.44 -8.38 -4.02
CA GLY A 135 -1.38 -6.92 -4.08
C GLY A 135 -2.77 -6.29 -4.01
N VAL A 136 -2.91 -5.23 -3.21
CA VAL A 136 -4.17 -4.50 -3.05
C VAL A 136 -4.01 -3.00 -3.25
N CYS A 137 -5.10 -2.35 -3.69
CA CYS A 137 -5.28 -0.92 -3.55
C CYS A 137 -6.23 -0.65 -2.38
N TYR A 138 -5.96 0.42 -1.63
CA TYR A 138 -6.87 0.92 -0.60
C TYR A 138 -7.64 2.12 -1.14
N PHE A 139 -8.96 1.99 -1.20
CA PHE A 139 -9.86 2.95 -1.79
C PHE A 139 -10.72 3.66 -0.75
N ILE A 140 -10.68 5.00 -0.74
CA ILE A 140 -11.49 5.87 0.12
C ILE A 140 -12.43 6.66 -0.79
N GLU A 141 -13.68 6.17 -0.93
CA GLU A 141 -14.63 6.69 -1.90
C GLU A 141 -15.02 8.14 -1.64
N ASP A 142 -15.37 8.47 -0.39
CA ASP A 142 -15.82 9.80 0.00
C ASP A 142 -14.74 10.88 -0.19
N GLU A 143 -13.47 10.50 -0.10
CA GLU A 143 -12.31 11.37 -0.31
C GLU A 143 -11.75 11.26 -1.74
N ARG A 144 -12.36 10.44 -2.61
CA ARG A 144 -11.94 10.20 -3.99
C ARG A 144 -10.45 9.88 -4.12
N THR A 145 -9.97 9.02 -3.24
CA THR A 145 -8.54 8.72 -3.08
C THR A 145 -8.28 7.22 -3.19
N ILE A 146 -7.20 6.85 -3.89
CA ILE A 146 -6.75 5.46 -4.00
C ILE A 146 -5.25 5.39 -3.71
N PHE A 147 -4.86 4.56 -2.75
CA PHE A 147 -3.48 4.16 -2.53
C PHE A 147 -3.24 2.88 -3.30
N THR A 148 -2.40 2.94 -4.32
CA THR A 148 -2.30 1.85 -5.32
C THR A 148 -1.13 0.91 -5.12
N GLY A 149 -0.30 1.13 -4.09
CA GLY A 149 0.91 0.34 -3.93
C GLY A 149 1.66 0.24 -5.26
N ASP A 150 2.09 -0.94 -5.61
CA ASP A 150 2.85 -1.19 -6.84
C ASP A 150 1.98 -1.71 -7.99
N THR A 151 0.66 -1.45 -7.94
CA THR A 151 -0.24 -1.73 -9.07
C THR A 151 -0.16 -0.65 -10.14
N LEU A 152 -0.45 0.62 -9.78
CA LEU A 152 -0.50 1.74 -10.73
C LEU A 152 0.42 2.88 -10.28
N PHE A 153 1.36 3.27 -11.13
CA PHE A 153 2.24 4.41 -10.96
C PHE A 153 1.92 5.53 -11.95
N CYS A 154 2.50 6.70 -11.72
CA CYS A 154 2.45 7.78 -12.69
C CYS A 154 3.08 7.33 -14.03
N LEU A 155 2.25 7.20 -15.08
CA LEU A 155 2.57 6.81 -16.45
C LEU A 155 3.05 5.36 -16.66
N THR A 156 3.04 4.51 -15.63
CA THR A 156 3.44 3.11 -15.73
C THR A 156 2.69 2.25 -14.72
N VAL A 157 3.04 1.00 -14.61
CA VAL A 157 2.57 0.02 -13.60
C VAL A 157 3.76 -0.64 -12.95
N GLY A 158 3.54 -1.34 -11.84
CA GLY A 158 4.56 -2.17 -11.20
C GLY A 158 5.10 -3.25 -12.14
N ARG A 159 6.32 -3.72 -11.88
CA ARG A 159 6.90 -4.84 -12.62
C ARG A 159 6.14 -6.14 -12.30
N MET A 160 6.16 -7.09 -13.22
CA MET A 160 5.36 -8.32 -13.16
C MET A 160 6.21 -9.58 -13.29
N ASP A 161 7.54 -9.43 -13.28
CA ASP A 161 8.51 -10.50 -13.53
C ASP A 161 9.03 -11.15 -12.24
N PHE A 162 8.36 -10.94 -11.12
CA PHE A 162 8.59 -11.66 -9.88
C PHE A 162 7.98 -13.07 -9.94
N PHE A 163 8.39 -13.97 -9.03
CA PHE A 163 7.94 -15.36 -9.02
C PHE A 163 6.41 -15.51 -8.84
N ASP A 164 5.78 -14.54 -8.19
CA ASP A 164 4.33 -14.45 -7.94
C ASP A 164 3.67 -13.28 -8.70
N GLY A 165 4.40 -12.68 -9.66
CA GLY A 165 3.89 -11.66 -10.57
C GLY A 165 3.20 -12.28 -11.79
N SER A 166 2.29 -11.52 -12.41
CA SER A 166 1.52 -11.94 -13.58
C SER A 166 1.12 -10.76 -14.44
N GLU A 167 1.49 -10.80 -15.74
CA GLU A 167 1.10 -9.76 -16.68
C GLU A 167 -0.42 -9.79 -16.93
N ASP A 168 -1.01 -10.97 -17.03
CA ASP A 168 -2.45 -11.12 -17.28
C ASP A 168 -3.27 -10.55 -16.11
N GLU A 169 -2.91 -10.89 -14.87
CA GLU A 169 -3.57 -10.36 -13.67
C GLU A 169 -3.37 -8.85 -13.54
N MET A 170 -2.17 -8.32 -13.84
CA MET A 170 -1.94 -6.87 -13.85
C MET A 170 -2.86 -6.17 -14.86
N LEU A 171 -3.05 -6.75 -16.04
CA LEU A 171 -3.95 -6.19 -17.04
C LEU A 171 -5.41 -6.18 -16.57
N GLU A 172 -5.85 -7.23 -15.89
CA GLU A 172 -7.18 -7.29 -15.28
C GLU A 172 -7.33 -6.23 -14.19
N SER A 173 -6.33 -6.09 -13.32
CA SER A 173 -6.27 -5.08 -12.25
C SER A 173 -6.33 -3.66 -12.81
N ILE A 174 -5.54 -3.36 -13.84
CA ILE A 174 -5.56 -2.05 -14.51
C ILE A 174 -6.88 -1.82 -15.24
N THR A 175 -7.49 -2.85 -15.84
CA THR A 175 -8.82 -2.76 -16.45
C THR A 175 -9.89 -2.42 -15.40
N ARG A 176 -9.81 -3.05 -14.23
CA ARG A 176 -10.69 -2.74 -13.09
C ARG A 176 -10.59 -1.28 -12.69
N LEU A 177 -9.36 -0.77 -12.46
CA LEU A 177 -9.13 0.63 -12.11
C LEU A 177 -9.58 1.59 -13.23
N TYR A 178 -9.32 1.26 -14.49
CA TYR A 178 -9.76 2.05 -15.64
C TYR A 178 -11.29 2.22 -15.69
N ASN A 179 -12.04 1.18 -15.35
CA ASN A 179 -13.51 1.18 -15.38
C ASN A 179 -14.15 1.87 -14.16
N MET A 180 -13.39 2.27 -13.16
CA MET A 180 -13.92 3.03 -12.02
C MET A 180 -14.47 4.38 -12.51
N PRO A 181 -15.71 4.76 -12.09
CA PRO A 181 -16.35 5.97 -12.56
C PRO A 181 -15.77 7.22 -11.89
N GLY A 182 -15.46 8.23 -12.70
CA GLY A 182 -14.98 9.52 -12.22
C GLY A 182 -13.47 9.63 -12.12
N ASP A 183 -13.02 10.67 -11.44
CA ASP A 183 -11.60 10.95 -11.20
C ASP A 183 -11.23 10.71 -9.73
N TYR A 184 -10.02 10.27 -9.48
CA TYR A 184 -9.47 9.97 -8.16
C TYR A 184 -8.03 10.43 -8.07
N ASP A 185 -7.63 10.93 -6.91
CA ASP A 185 -6.24 11.12 -6.57
C ASP A 185 -5.58 9.76 -6.32
N ILE A 186 -4.46 9.51 -6.99
CA ILE A 186 -3.72 8.27 -6.95
C ILE A 186 -2.41 8.47 -6.19
N TYR A 187 -2.24 7.69 -5.13
CA TYR A 187 -1.06 7.64 -4.28
C TYR A 187 -0.34 6.31 -4.45
N PRO A 188 0.70 6.24 -5.30
CA PRO A 188 1.41 5.01 -5.63
C PRO A 188 2.44 4.60 -4.59
N GLY A 189 2.89 3.34 -4.61
CA GLY A 189 3.98 2.85 -3.76
C GLY A 189 5.32 3.52 -4.04
N HIS A 190 5.54 4.01 -5.26
CA HIS A 190 6.75 4.73 -5.65
C HIS A 190 6.47 5.95 -6.51
N ASN A 191 7.41 6.89 -6.50
CA ASN A 191 7.37 8.12 -7.27
C ASN A 191 6.25 9.07 -6.83
N ARG A 192 5.81 9.95 -7.74
CA ARG A 192 4.85 11.01 -7.44
C ARG A 192 3.40 10.53 -7.55
N ALA A 193 2.53 11.20 -6.82
CA ALA A 193 1.08 11.09 -6.99
C ALA A 193 0.63 11.54 -8.40
N THR A 194 -0.53 11.05 -8.81
CA THR A 194 -1.16 11.33 -10.11
C THR A 194 -2.68 11.33 -9.96
N THR A 195 -3.45 11.40 -11.05
CA THR A 195 -4.90 11.24 -11.01
C THR A 195 -5.36 10.15 -11.99
N MET A 196 -6.49 9.53 -11.70
CA MET A 196 -7.05 8.49 -12.55
C MET A 196 -7.31 9.01 -13.96
N GLU A 197 -7.82 10.23 -14.11
CA GLU A 197 -8.08 10.83 -15.41
C GLU A 197 -6.79 11.06 -16.21
N TYR A 198 -5.73 11.50 -15.54
CA TYR A 198 -4.43 11.66 -16.17
C TYR A 198 -3.88 10.32 -16.66
N GLU A 199 -3.94 9.27 -15.83
CA GLU A 199 -3.47 7.94 -16.19
C GLU A 199 -4.30 7.32 -17.33
N LYS A 200 -5.63 7.43 -17.28
CA LYS A 200 -6.51 7.00 -18.39
C LYS A 200 -6.11 7.64 -19.73
N ARG A 201 -5.61 8.87 -19.70
CA ARG A 201 -5.19 9.59 -20.92
C ARG A 201 -3.77 9.29 -21.35
N ARG A 202 -2.84 9.08 -20.45
CA ARG A 202 -1.39 9.11 -20.69
C ARG A 202 -0.67 7.79 -20.44
N ASN A 203 -1.13 6.98 -19.50
CA ASN A 203 -0.50 5.72 -19.16
C ASN A 203 -0.62 4.72 -20.32
N ARG A 204 0.52 4.15 -20.76
CA ARG A 204 0.56 3.22 -21.91
C ARG A 204 -0.28 1.96 -21.67
N TYR A 205 -0.42 1.50 -20.44
CA TYR A 205 -1.20 0.32 -20.09
C TYR A 205 -2.70 0.62 -20.14
N MET A 206 -3.13 1.80 -19.72
CA MET A 206 -4.54 2.22 -19.73
C MET A 206 -5.03 2.70 -21.11
N ARG A 207 -4.14 3.25 -21.94
CA ARG A 207 -4.51 3.75 -23.29
C ARG A 207 -5.01 2.67 -24.23
N ARG A 208 -4.74 1.40 -23.98
CA ARG A 208 -5.25 0.27 -24.78
C ARG A 208 -6.75 0.03 -24.62
N PHE A 209 -7.40 0.62 -23.62
CA PHE A 209 -8.83 0.50 -23.35
C PHE A 209 -9.69 1.65 -23.94
N ARG A 210 -9.08 2.53 -24.72
CA ARG A 210 -9.76 3.64 -25.42
C ARG A 210 -10.47 3.18 -26.67
#